data_71257db903c8e5672f0f54517fa983d8
#
_entry.id   71257db903c8e5672f0f54517fa983d8
#
_cell.length_a   1.000
_cell.length_b   1.000
_cell.length_c   1.000
_cell.angle_alpha   90.00
_cell.angle_beta   90.00
_cell.angle_gamma   90.00
#
_symmetry.space_group_name_H-M   'P 1'
#
loop_
_entity.id
_entity.type
_entity.pdbx_description
1 polymer ?
#
loop_
_entity_poly.entity_id
_entity_poly.type
_entity_poly.pdbx_seq_one_letter_code
_entity_poly.pdbx_strand_id
1 'polypeptide(L)'
;RMRLVGSEMCIRDRNTNLDALLINAGISAGFPSPAGDFKQERISLDQELIKNKEATFFARVSGESMINAGLEDGDLIVIDRSIEPSNNKIAVCFIEGEFTVKRLIVKRNKIWLKPENATYKPIEVKDDDQLIIWGIVTNVIKKL
;
A
#
# COMPACT_ATOMS: atom_id res chain seq x y z
N ARG A 1 2.23 -21.18 7.93
CA ARG A 1 3.02 -21.95 7.01
C ARG A 1 2.51 -21.84 5.58
N MET A 2 3.41 -21.69 4.67
CA MET A 2 3.07 -21.53 3.26
C MET A 2 2.47 -22.80 2.67
N ARG A 3 1.40 -22.63 1.91
CA ARG A 3 0.69 -23.74 1.28
C ARG A 3 0.85 -23.66 -0.22
N LEU A 4 1.03 -24.81 -0.84
CA LEU A 4 1.16 -24.88 -2.29
C LEU A 4 -0.17 -25.07 -3.02
N VAL A 5 -1.25 -25.21 -2.27
CA VAL A 5 -2.57 -25.36 -2.86
C VAL A 5 -2.90 -24.21 -3.79
N GLY A 6 -2.54 -22.99 -3.39
CA GLY A 6 -2.76 -21.83 -4.23
C GLY A 6 -2.03 -21.91 -5.56
N SER A 7 -0.83 -22.48 -5.58
CA SER A 7 -0.07 -22.64 -6.82
C SER A 7 -0.77 -23.56 -7.81
N GLU A 8 -1.32 -24.64 -7.30
CA GLU A 8 -2.07 -25.57 -8.15
C GLU A 8 -3.30 -24.92 -8.74
N MET A 9 -4.02 -24.17 -7.91
CA MET A 9 -5.18 -23.44 -8.37
C MET A 9 -4.80 -22.40 -9.42
N CYS A 10 -3.71 -21.71 -9.23
CA CYS A 10 -3.23 -20.73 -10.18
C CYS A 10 -2.93 -21.35 -11.53
N ILE A 11 -2.39 -22.55 -11.55
CA ILE A 11 -2.10 -23.24 -12.81
C ILE A 11 -3.38 -23.47 -13.59
N ARG A 12 -4.44 -23.92 -12.91
CA ARG A 12 -5.71 -24.16 -13.57
C ARG A 12 -6.37 -22.87 -14.03
N ASP A 13 -6.22 -21.82 -13.25
CA ASP A 13 -6.97 -20.57 -13.44
C ASP A 13 -6.16 -19.51 -14.18
N ARG A 14 -4.97 -19.81 -14.62
CA ARG A 14 -4.10 -18.81 -15.22
C ARG A 14 -4.66 -18.14 -16.47
N ASN A 15 -5.63 -18.76 -17.11
CA ASN A 15 -6.30 -18.19 -18.26
C ASN A 15 -7.59 -17.47 -17.89
N THR A 16 -7.95 -17.45 -16.60
CA THR A 16 -9.13 -16.76 -16.16
C THR A 16 -8.88 -15.27 -16.15
N ASN A 17 -9.75 -14.55 -16.83
CA ASN A 17 -9.69 -13.10 -16.88
C ASN A 17 -10.57 -12.53 -15.77
N LEU A 18 -9.94 -11.89 -14.80
CA LEU A 18 -10.62 -11.33 -13.64
C LEU A 18 -10.80 -9.82 -13.72
N ASP A 19 -10.83 -9.30 -14.94
CA ASP A 19 -11.08 -7.87 -15.08
C ASP A 19 -12.56 -7.53 -14.83
N ALA A 20 -12.83 -6.27 -14.61
CA ALA A 20 -14.17 -5.75 -14.36
C ALA A 20 -14.38 -4.47 -15.18
N LEU A 21 -15.64 -4.11 -15.35
CA LEU A 21 -15.97 -2.87 -16.06
C LEU A 21 -15.73 -1.67 -15.17
N LEU A 22 -15.06 -0.68 -15.72
CA LEU A 22 -14.84 0.61 -15.07
C LEU A 22 -15.95 1.56 -15.47
N ILE A 23 -16.60 2.17 -14.48
CA ILE A 23 -17.51 3.28 -14.73
C ILE A 23 -16.64 4.53 -14.85
N ASN A 24 -16.54 5.04 -16.06
CA ASN A 24 -15.58 6.09 -16.39
C ASN A 24 -16.12 7.50 -16.10
N ALA A 25 -17.28 7.61 -15.45
CA ALA A 25 -17.83 8.86 -14.95
C ALA A 25 -17.64 8.92 -13.44
N GLY A 26 -17.35 10.09 -12.92
CA GLY A 26 -17.24 10.25 -11.48
C GLY A 26 -18.58 10.01 -10.80
N ILE A 27 -18.57 9.22 -9.75
CA ILE A 27 -19.75 9.02 -8.91
C ILE A 27 -19.64 9.97 -7.74
N SER A 28 -20.65 10.85 -7.60
CA SER A 28 -20.60 11.85 -6.54
C SER A 28 -20.71 11.23 -5.17
N ALA A 29 -19.79 11.59 -4.27
CA ALA A 29 -19.84 11.19 -2.88
C ALA A 29 -20.52 12.26 -2.00
N GLY A 30 -20.87 13.40 -2.59
CA GLY A 30 -21.59 14.46 -1.91
C GLY A 30 -23.00 14.57 -2.46
N PHE A 31 -23.29 15.66 -3.15
CA PHE A 31 -24.56 15.82 -3.81
C PHE A 31 -24.63 14.94 -5.06
N PRO A 32 -25.82 14.34 -5.34
CA PRO A 32 -25.98 13.59 -6.56
C PRO A 32 -25.71 14.46 -7.78
N SER A 33 -25.08 13.88 -8.78
CA SER A 33 -24.88 14.55 -10.07
C SER A 33 -25.59 13.76 -11.16
N PRO A 34 -25.99 14.44 -12.25
CA PRO A 34 -26.68 13.75 -13.35
C PRO A 34 -25.78 12.63 -13.91
N ALA A 35 -26.42 11.51 -14.21
CA ALA A 35 -25.75 10.47 -14.96
C ALA A 35 -25.57 10.95 -16.39
N GLY A 36 -24.32 10.97 -16.87
CA GLY A 36 -24.04 11.33 -18.24
C GLY A 36 -23.68 10.10 -19.06
N ASP A 37 -23.37 10.30 -20.31
CA ASP A 37 -22.82 9.26 -21.13
C ASP A 37 -21.41 8.95 -20.60
N PHE A 38 -21.14 7.67 -20.41
CA PHE A 38 -19.79 7.25 -19.98
C PHE A 38 -19.35 6.09 -20.85
N LYS A 39 -18.07 6.07 -21.09
CA LYS A 39 -17.45 4.94 -21.78
C LYS A 39 -17.22 3.82 -20.79
N GLN A 40 -17.54 2.62 -21.21
CA GLN A 40 -17.22 1.42 -20.43
C GLN A 40 -15.93 0.84 -20.95
N GLU A 41 -15.01 0.58 -20.06
CA GLU A 41 -13.79 -0.15 -20.39
C GLU A 41 -13.53 -1.17 -19.30
N ARG A 42 -12.81 -2.21 -19.65
CA ARG A 42 -12.43 -3.21 -18.69
C ARG A 42 -11.12 -2.83 -18.04
N ILE A 43 -11.03 -3.11 -16.75
CA ILE A 43 -9.85 -2.77 -15.94
C ILE A 43 -9.45 -4.02 -15.15
N SER A 44 -8.17 -4.32 -15.16
CA SER A 44 -7.58 -5.35 -14.33
C SER A 44 -6.92 -4.68 -13.14
N LEU A 45 -7.36 -5.03 -11.93
CA LEU A 45 -6.73 -4.49 -10.72
C LEU A 45 -5.27 -4.89 -10.60
N ASP A 46 -4.91 -6.08 -11.07
CA ASP A 46 -3.52 -6.50 -11.07
C ASP A 46 -2.66 -5.54 -11.89
N GLN A 47 -3.13 -5.15 -13.06
CA GLN A 47 -2.41 -4.22 -13.91
C GLN A 47 -2.40 -2.80 -13.34
N GLU A 48 -3.48 -2.40 -12.67
CA GLU A 48 -3.55 -1.08 -12.05
C GLU A 48 -2.62 -0.95 -10.85
N LEU A 49 -2.54 -1.98 -10.03
CA LEU A 49 -1.84 -1.90 -8.75
C LEU A 49 -0.41 -2.40 -8.81
N ILE A 50 -0.12 -3.32 -9.71
CA ILE A 50 1.19 -3.96 -9.80
C ILE A 50 1.93 -3.41 -11.02
N LYS A 51 2.77 -2.41 -10.78
CA LYS A 51 3.56 -1.79 -11.84
C LYS A 51 4.86 -2.51 -12.10
N ASN A 52 5.42 -3.14 -11.09
CA ASN A 52 6.63 -3.93 -11.20
C ASN A 52 6.41 -5.26 -10.49
N LYS A 53 6.10 -6.27 -11.27
CA LYS A 53 5.72 -7.59 -10.77
C LYS A 53 6.78 -8.20 -9.84
N GLU A 54 8.04 -8.03 -10.19
CA GLU A 54 9.13 -8.65 -9.43
C GLU A 54 9.39 -7.95 -8.10
N ALA A 55 8.93 -6.70 -7.96
CA ALA A 55 9.19 -5.89 -6.78
C ALA A 55 7.94 -5.62 -5.94
N THR A 56 6.78 -6.16 -6.30
CA THR A 56 5.52 -5.88 -5.64
C THR A 56 5.16 -6.97 -4.63
N PHE A 57 4.81 -6.55 -3.43
CA PHE A 57 4.44 -7.44 -2.33
C PHE A 57 3.16 -6.92 -1.67
N PHE A 58 2.42 -7.82 -1.05
CA PHE A 58 1.24 -7.48 -0.26
C PHE A 58 1.51 -7.81 1.19
N ALA A 59 0.93 -6.99 2.08
CA ALA A 59 1.02 -7.25 3.52
C ALA A 59 -0.25 -6.75 4.20
N ARG A 60 -0.50 -7.25 5.41
CA ARG A 60 -1.59 -6.78 6.26
C ARG A 60 -1.06 -5.77 7.26
N VAL A 61 -1.81 -4.70 7.45
CA VAL A 61 -1.51 -3.72 8.49
C VAL A 61 -1.90 -4.29 9.84
N SER A 62 -1.05 -4.10 10.83
CA SER A 62 -1.35 -4.46 12.21
C SER A 62 -1.16 -3.22 13.07
N GLY A 63 -2.16 -2.90 13.87
CA GLY A 63 -2.11 -1.76 14.77
C GLY A 63 -2.70 -0.51 14.19
N GLU A 64 -2.56 0.61 14.93
CA GLU A 64 -3.30 1.84 14.65
C GLU A 64 -2.40 3.06 14.43
N SER A 65 -1.09 2.86 14.33
CA SER A 65 -0.16 3.99 14.26
C SER A 65 -0.29 4.81 12.97
N MET A 66 -1.01 4.32 11.99
CA MET A 66 -1.15 4.97 10.68
C MET A 66 -2.61 5.25 10.31
N ILE A 67 -3.53 5.31 11.30
CA ILE A 67 -4.95 5.48 11.01
C ILE A 67 -5.27 6.82 10.33
N ASN A 68 -4.53 7.87 10.64
CA ASN A 68 -4.77 9.17 10.02
C ASN A 68 -4.27 9.24 8.56
N ALA A 69 -3.51 8.26 8.14
CA ALA A 69 -3.14 8.10 6.74
C ALA A 69 -4.07 7.15 6.00
N GLY A 70 -5.12 6.66 6.66
CA GLY A 70 -6.07 5.74 6.06
C GLY A 70 -5.66 4.28 6.13
N LEU A 71 -4.66 3.93 6.93
CA LEU A 71 -4.24 2.54 7.10
C LEU A 71 -4.74 2.05 8.46
N GLU A 72 -5.69 1.15 8.44
CA GLU A 72 -6.29 0.58 9.63
C GLU A 72 -5.87 -0.87 9.81
N ASP A 73 -5.98 -1.36 11.03
CA ASP A 73 -5.68 -2.74 11.35
C ASP A 73 -6.46 -3.70 10.42
N GLY A 74 -5.77 -4.64 9.83
CA GLY A 74 -6.37 -5.62 8.92
C GLY A 74 -6.39 -5.21 7.45
N ASP A 75 -6.08 -3.97 7.13
CA ASP A 75 -6.03 -3.53 5.74
C ASP A 75 -4.92 -4.24 4.96
N LEU A 76 -5.15 -4.41 3.67
CA LEU A 76 -4.15 -4.95 2.77
C LEU A 76 -3.40 -3.81 2.10
N ILE A 77 -2.09 -3.79 2.21
CA ILE A 77 -1.27 -2.79 1.54
C ILE A 77 -0.49 -3.40 0.40
N VAL A 78 -0.30 -2.59 -0.63
CA VAL A 78 0.53 -2.93 -1.79
C VAL A 78 1.86 -2.21 -1.61
N ILE A 79 2.94 -2.97 -1.68
CA ILE A 79 4.29 -2.47 -1.43
C ILE A 79 5.11 -2.66 -2.68
N ASP A 80 5.79 -1.62 -3.13
CA ASP A 80 6.67 -1.68 -4.29
C ASP A 80 8.10 -1.39 -3.82
N ARG A 81 8.97 -2.38 -3.99
CA ARG A 81 10.36 -2.27 -3.56
C ARG A 81 11.25 -1.60 -4.60
N SER A 82 10.74 -1.34 -5.79
CA SER A 82 11.49 -0.68 -6.85
C SER A 82 11.45 0.84 -6.76
N ILE A 83 10.54 1.39 -5.95
CA ILE A 83 10.40 2.83 -5.80
C ILE A 83 11.45 3.34 -4.82
N GLU A 84 12.15 4.40 -5.22
CA GLU A 84 13.14 5.03 -4.36
C GLU A 84 12.47 5.72 -3.18
N PRO A 85 12.96 5.50 -1.96
CA PRO A 85 12.45 6.23 -0.79
C PRO A 85 12.67 7.73 -0.93
N SER A 86 11.68 8.50 -0.53
CA SER A 86 11.78 9.95 -0.53
C SER A 86 10.90 10.54 0.57
N ASN A 87 11.06 11.83 0.80
CA ASN A 87 10.31 12.54 1.84
C ASN A 87 8.80 12.41 1.62
N ASN A 88 8.06 12.22 2.69
CA ASN A 88 6.60 12.07 2.76
C ASN A 88 6.04 10.76 2.20
N LYS A 89 6.86 9.83 1.78
CA LYS A 89 6.39 8.52 1.36
C LYS A 89 6.06 7.66 2.57
N ILE A 90 5.01 6.84 2.45
CA ILE A 90 4.72 5.82 3.44
C ILE A 90 5.53 4.59 3.08
N ALA A 91 6.26 4.07 4.04
CA ALA A 91 7.20 2.98 3.79
C ALA A 91 7.05 1.87 4.82
N VAL A 92 7.33 0.67 4.37
CA VAL A 92 7.59 -0.46 5.27
C VAL A 92 9.08 -0.40 5.62
N CYS A 93 9.33 -0.25 6.90
CA CYS A 93 10.69 -0.11 7.42
C CYS A 93 11.03 -1.30 8.27
N PHE A 94 12.30 -1.70 8.21
CA PHE A 94 12.84 -2.71 9.10
C PHE A 94 13.85 -2.00 9.99
N ILE A 95 13.58 -1.97 11.28
CA ILE A 95 14.42 -1.29 12.25
C ILE A 95 14.51 -2.13 13.52
N GLU A 96 15.73 -2.35 13.99
CA GLU A 96 15.99 -3.11 15.21
C GLU A 96 15.29 -4.49 15.24
N GLY A 97 15.31 -5.16 14.08
CA GLY A 97 14.74 -6.50 13.97
C GLY A 97 13.23 -6.56 13.78
N GLU A 98 12.56 -5.42 13.64
CA GLU A 98 11.12 -5.38 13.51
C GLU A 98 10.66 -4.62 12.28
N PHE A 99 9.58 -5.09 11.66
CA PHE A 99 8.92 -4.35 10.58
C PHE A 99 7.90 -3.37 11.14
N THR A 100 7.85 -2.19 10.55
CA THR A 100 6.84 -1.19 10.87
C THR A 100 6.48 -0.38 9.64
N VAL A 101 5.28 0.18 9.62
CA VAL A 101 4.84 1.07 8.54
C VAL A 101 4.78 2.48 9.11
N LYS A 102 5.49 3.39 8.47
CA LYS A 102 5.57 4.78 8.93
C LYS A 102 5.72 5.69 7.73
N ARG A 103 5.44 6.97 7.93
CA ARG A 103 5.74 8.00 6.94
C ARG A 103 7.19 8.45 7.12
N LEU A 104 7.92 8.49 6.02
CA LEU A 104 9.30 8.97 6.04
C LEU A 104 9.30 10.49 6.01
N ILE A 105 10.01 11.08 6.96
CA ILE A 105 10.26 12.52 6.97
C ILE A 105 11.77 12.71 6.91
N VAL A 106 12.22 13.41 5.88
CA VAL A 106 13.63 13.69 5.69
C VAL A 106 13.81 15.20 5.81
N LYS A 107 14.52 15.62 6.85
CA LYS A 107 14.82 17.05 7.09
C LYS A 107 16.26 17.20 7.53
N ARG A 108 16.98 18.12 6.90
CA ARG A 108 18.34 18.50 7.32
C ARG A 108 19.26 17.30 7.52
N ASN A 109 19.23 16.36 6.57
CA ASN A 109 20.00 15.12 6.63
C ASN A 109 19.62 14.19 7.76
N LYS A 110 18.46 14.41 8.40
CA LYS A 110 17.91 13.51 9.42
C LYS A 110 16.69 12.82 8.88
N ILE A 111 16.50 11.58 9.31
CA ILE A 111 15.37 10.76 8.93
C ILE A 111 14.52 10.52 10.17
N TRP A 112 13.23 10.78 10.02
CA TRP A 112 12.24 10.52 11.06
C TRP A 112 11.22 9.54 10.53
N LEU A 113 10.81 8.61 11.37
CA LEU A 113 9.69 7.72 11.10
C LEU A 113 8.48 8.29 11.80
N LYS A 114 7.56 8.86 11.03
CA LYS A 114 6.41 9.55 11.59
C LYS A 114 5.17 8.66 11.54
N PRO A 115 4.58 8.32 12.70
CA PRO A 115 3.26 7.71 12.71
C PRO A 115 2.19 8.74 12.31
N GLU A 116 1.16 8.28 11.66
CA GLU A 116 0.00 9.12 11.35
C GLU A 116 -1.10 8.86 12.36
N ASN A 117 -0.77 9.14 13.62
CA ASN A 117 -1.67 9.02 14.75
C ASN A 117 -1.09 9.85 15.90
N ALA A 118 -1.88 10.80 16.39
CA ALA A 118 -1.42 11.77 17.39
C ALA A 118 -0.99 11.15 18.71
N THR A 119 -1.44 9.93 19.02
CA THR A 119 -1.05 9.25 20.26
C THR A 119 0.33 8.60 20.20
N TYR A 120 0.94 8.56 19.01
CA TYR A 120 2.25 8.00 18.82
C TYR A 120 3.25 9.09 18.48
N LYS A 121 4.48 8.95 18.92
CA LYS A 121 5.52 9.96 18.69
C LYS A 121 6.40 9.59 17.50
N PRO A 122 6.88 10.59 16.74
CA PRO A 122 7.87 10.34 15.70
C PRO A 122 9.15 9.75 16.30
N ILE A 123 9.77 8.89 15.51
CA ILE A 123 11.03 8.23 15.89
C ILE A 123 12.13 8.83 15.03
N GLU A 124 13.11 9.49 15.65
CA GLU A 124 14.30 9.92 14.94
C GLU A 124 15.22 8.72 14.73
N VAL A 125 15.63 8.51 13.48
CA VAL A 125 16.58 7.44 13.16
C VAL A 125 17.99 7.97 13.36
N LYS A 126 18.75 7.31 14.23
CA LYS A 126 20.12 7.70 14.55
C LYS A 126 21.10 6.84 13.77
N ASP A 127 22.35 7.30 13.70
CA ASP A 127 23.38 6.63 12.90
C ASP A 127 23.63 5.18 13.29
N ASP A 128 23.46 4.85 14.57
CA ASP A 128 23.64 3.49 15.07
C ASP A 128 22.36 2.62 14.95
N ASP A 129 21.25 3.22 14.56
CA ASP A 129 20.04 2.46 14.28
C ASP A 129 20.17 1.76 12.93
N GLN A 130 19.84 0.50 12.89
CA GLN A 130 19.91 -0.27 11.64
C GLN A 130 18.57 -0.15 10.93
N LEU A 131 18.37 0.95 10.23
CA LEU A 131 17.18 1.16 9.45
C LEU A 131 17.36 0.65 8.03
N ILE A 132 16.43 -0.19 7.60
CA ILE A 132 16.31 -0.58 6.21
C ILE A 132 14.92 -0.16 5.76
N ILE A 133 14.84 0.64 4.71
CA ILE A 133 13.56 0.94 4.08
C ILE A 133 13.29 -0.20 3.11
N TRP A 134 12.36 -1.07 3.50
CA TRP A 134 12.14 -2.31 2.78
C TRP A 134 11.35 -2.10 1.49
N GLY A 135 10.40 -1.20 1.50
CA GLY A 135 9.60 -0.87 0.33
C GLY A 135 8.67 0.29 0.58
N ILE A 136 8.09 0.81 -0.48
CA ILE A 136 7.18 1.95 -0.43
C ILE A 136 5.75 1.46 -0.59
N VAL A 137 4.86 1.93 0.28
CA VAL A 137 3.44 1.59 0.22
C VAL A 137 2.78 2.47 -0.85
N THR A 138 2.22 1.84 -1.85
CA THR A 138 1.61 2.55 -2.98
C THR A 138 0.10 2.62 -2.89
N ASN A 139 -0.51 1.61 -2.29
CA ASN A 139 -1.97 1.50 -2.24
C ASN A 139 -2.40 0.80 -0.97
N VAL A 140 -3.63 1.05 -0.58
CA VAL A 140 -4.28 0.32 0.49
C VAL A 140 -5.62 -0.19 -0.02
N ILE A 141 -5.96 -1.43 0.33
CA ILE A 141 -7.23 -2.05 -0.02
C ILE A 141 -7.95 -2.36 1.28
N LYS A 142 -9.14 -1.82 1.39
CA LYS A 142 -9.90 -1.83 2.62
C LYS A 142 -11.26 -2.48 2.37
N LYS A 143 -11.64 -3.42 3.20
CA LYS A 143 -13.01 -3.94 3.19
C LYS A 143 -13.90 -3.03 4.01
N LEU A 144 -15.08 -2.82 3.51
CA LEU A 144 -16.07 -2.02 4.21
C LEU A 144 -16.99 -2.88 5.06
#